data_f01a97c916cb0212a78a79f6639d94bc
#
_entry.id   f01a97c916cb0212a78a79f6639d94bc
#
_cell.length_a   1.000
_cell.length_b   1.000
_cell.length_c   1.000
_cell.angle_alpha   90.00
_cell.angle_beta   90.00
_cell.angle_gamma   90.00
#
_symmetry.space_group_name_H-M   'P 1'
#
loop_
_entity.id
_entity.type
_entity.pdbx_description
1 polymer ?
#
loop_
_entity_poly.entity_id
_entity_poly.type
_entity_poly.pdbx_seq_one_letter_code
_entity_poly.pdbx_strand_id
1 'polypeptide(L)'
;MNRKIEKRIRKKGKKKRLCLSILVLIMLLFVPLSAYASEIKSDGKTTQALEEENKTVRVGYFPYANFQEGGYGEHKQGAGYEYLQKISYITGWKYEYVYGSFKECLDMLADGEIDILGSVSYTPERAESIDFSAYAEGTERYWIYTREDHTNLTNGDPKQLNGCRIGAANGS
;
A
#
# COMPACT_ATOMS: atom_id res chain seq x y z
N MET A 1 -6.48 -58.84 68.32
CA MET A 1 -6.97 -57.50 68.08
C MET A 1 -5.96 -56.76 67.19
N ASN A 2 -6.10 -56.34 66.02
CA ASN A 2 -7.19 -56.32 65.12
C ASN A 2 -6.60 -55.90 63.70
N ARG A 3 -6.02 -56.86 62.94
CA ARG A 3 -5.51 -56.61 61.58
C ARG A 3 -6.55 -56.02 60.61
N LYS A 4 -7.86 -56.14 60.97
CA LYS A 4 -8.95 -55.59 60.18
C LYS A 4 -9.12 -54.07 60.35
N ILE A 5 -8.79 -53.55 61.53
CA ILE A 5 -8.89 -52.10 61.83
C ILE A 5 -7.74 -51.35 61.19
N GLU A 6 -6.50 -51.89 61.23
CA GLU A 6 -5.36 -51.25 60.58
C GLU A 6 -5.51 -51.16 59.05
N LYS A 7 -6.05 -52.22 58.42
CA LYS A 7 -6.33 -52.20 56.97
C LYS A 7 -7.40 -51.16 56.59
N ARG A 8 -8.36 -50.91 57.48
CA ARG A 8 -9.41 -49.86 57.24
C ARG A 8 -8.82 -48.46 57.38
N ILE A 9 -7.97 -48.18 58.30
CA ILE A 9 -7.31 -46.88 58.48
C ILE A 9 -6.34 -46.61 57.33
N ARG A 10 -5.57 -47.60 56.93
CA ARG A 10 -4.63 -47.49 55.75
C ARG A 10 -5.36 -47.25 54.41
N LYS A 11 -6.56 -47.86 54.23
CA LYS A 11 -7.40 -47.63 53.05
C LYS A 11 -8.04 -46.21 53.07
N LYS A 12 -8.45 -45.68 54.22
CA LYS A 12 -8.96 -44.33 54.35
C LYS A 12 -7.90 -43.26 54.11
N GLY A 13 -6.67 -43.48 54.57
CA GLY A 13 -5.52 -42.59 54.31
C GLY A 13 -5.14 -42.52 52.85
N LYS A 14 -5.11 -43.68 52.13
CA LYS A 14 -4.83 -43.73 50.70
C LYS A 14 -5.92 -43.02 49.86
N LYS A 15 -7.21 -43.19 50.21
CA LYS A 15 -8.32 -42.46 49.52
C LYS A 15 -8.26 -40.94 49.76
N LYS A 16 -7.91 -40.46 50.97
CA LYS A 16 -7.75 -39.02 51.20
C LYS A 16 -6.55 -38.42 50.47
N ARG A 17 -5.43 -39.13 50.39
CA ARG A 17 -4.25 -38.68 49.60
C ARG A 17 -4.54 -38.68 48.11
N LEU A 18 -5.30 -39.65 47.58
CA LEU A 18 -5.69 -39.71 46.18
C LEU A 18 -6.68 -38.59 45.84
N CYS A 19 -7.68 -38.29 46.71
CA CYS A 19 -8.57 -37.16 46.51
C CYS A 19 -7.85 -35.82 46.55
N LEU A 20 -6.87 -35.65 47.45
CA LEU A 20 -6.11 -34.41 47.57
C LEU A 20 -5.22 -34.18 46.31
N SER A 21 -4.59 -35.25 45.79
CA SER A 21 -3.78 -35.14 44.56
C SER A 21 -4.63 -34.88 43.31
N ILE A 22 -5.85 -35.40 43.23
CA ILE A 22 -6.80 -35.11 42.13
C ILE A 22 -7.29 -33.66 42.22
N LEU A 23 -7.54 -33.15 43.44
CA LEU A 23 -7.99 -31.76 43.66
C LEU A 23 -6.90 -30.74 43.29
N VAL A 24 -5.63 -31.05 43.59
CA VAL A 24 -4.48 -30.24 43.16
C VAL A 24 -4.28 -30.30 41.65
N LEU A 25 -4.49 -31.45 41.02
CA LEU A 25 -4.39 -31.61 39.56
C LEU A 25 -5.51 -30.83 38.84
N ILE A 26 -6.73 -30.82 39.41
CA ILE A 26 -7.85 -30.03 38.86
C ILE A 26 -7.60 -28.53 39.06
N MET A 27 -6.99 -28.11 40.18
CA MET A 27 -6.62 -26.71 40.38
C MET A 27 -5.54 -26.22 39.43
N LEU A 28 -4.63 -27.08 38.98
CA LEU A 28 -3.63 -26.79 37.98
C LEU A 28 -4.22 -26.68 36.56
N LEU A 29 -5.37 -27.30 36.29
CA LEU A 29 -6.11 -27.18 35.04
C LEU A 29 -6.98 -25.93 34.96
N PHE A 30 -7.27 -25.25 36.10
CA PHE A 30 -7.95 -23.97 36.19
C PHE A 30 -6.98 -22.81 36.36
N VAL A 31 -5.80 -22.86 35.80
CA VAL A 31 -5.03 -21.62 35.56
C VAL A 31 -5.84 -20.81 34.56
N PRO A 32 -6.38 -19.65 34.94
CA PRO A 32 -7.21 -18.88 34.02
C PRO A 32 -6.34 -18.51 32.81
N LEU A 33 -6.82 -18.86 31.64
CA LEU A 33 -6.25 -18.50 30.34
C LEU A 33 -6.07 -16.96 30.20
N SER A 34 -6.61 -16.19 31.12
CA SER A 34 -6.42 -14.75 31.26
C SER A 34 -4.99 -14.33 31.67
N ALA A 35 -4.18 -15.22 32.24
CA ALA A 35 -2.78 -14.90 32.55
C ALA A 35 -1.84 -15.03 31.30
N TYR A 36 -2.30 -15.71 30.25
CA TYR A 36 -1.55 -15.79 28.99
C TYR A 36 -1.87 -14.64 28.00
N ALA A 37 -2.93 -13.87 28.30
CA ALA A 37 -3.35 -12.73 27.48
C ALA A 37 -2.66 -11.41 27.83
N SER A 38 -1.80 -11.36 28.84
CA SER A 38 -1.20 -10.10 29.34
C SER A 38 0.23 -9.83 28.87
N GLU A 39 0.78 -10.65 27.97
CA GLU A 39 2.15 -10.45 27.46
C GLU A 39 2.28 -10.48 25.94
N ILE A 40 1.16 -10.29 25.20
CA ILE A 40 1.27 -9.69 23.87
C ILE A 40 1.24 -8.17 24.12
N LYS A 41 2.36 -7.61 24.58
CA LYS A 41 2.72 -6.26 24.20
C LYS A 41 2.72 -6.28 22.68
N SER A 42 1.64 -5.81 22.06
CA SER A 42 1.64 -5.46 20.65
C SER A 42 2.78 -4.45 20.51
N ASP A 43 3.90 -4.88 20.01
CA ASP A 43 4.94 -3.96 19.56
C ASP A 43 4.21 -2.97 18.68
N GLY A 44 4.25 -1.67 19.05
CA GLY A 44 3.62 -0.60 18.28
C GLY A 44 4.02 -0.62 16.78
N LYS A 45 5.11 -1.29 16.47
CA LYS A 45 5.61 -1.62 15.15
C LYS A 45 4.70 -2.58 14.36
N THR A 46 4.04 -3.55 15.02
CA THR A 46 3.10 -4.47 14.34
C THR A 46 1.79 -3.77 14.03
N THR A 47 1.31 -2.89 14.90
CA THR A 47 0.07 -2.13 14.67
C THR A 47 0.28 -1.09 13.58
N GLN A 48 1.41 -0.38 13.56
CA GLN A 48 1.78 0.53 12.48
C GLN A 48 1.91 -0.19 11.14
N ALA A 49 2.55 -1.37 11.10
CA ALA A 49 2.67 -2.15 9.86
C ALA A 49 1.31 -2.60 9.31
N LEU A 50 0.36 -2.96 10.18
CA LEU A 50 -1.00 -3.35 9.77
C LEU A 50 -1.85 -2.15 9.33
N GLU A 51 -1.61 -0.97 9.88
CA GLU A 51 -2.25 0.28 9.46
C GLU A 51 -1.71 0.76 8.12
N GLU A 52 -0.41 0.64 7.89
CA GLU A 52 0.21 0.92 6.59
C GLU A 52 -0.25 -0.05 5.50
N GLU A 53 -0.40 -1.35 5.81
CA GLU A 53 -0.84 -2.39 4.87
C GLU A 53 -2.29 -2.20 4.37
N ASN A 54 -3.15 -1.49 5.10
CA ASN A 54 -4.55 -1.25 4.70
C ASN A 54 -4.83 0.21 4.34
N LYS A 55 -3.79 1.01 4.12
CA LYS A 55 -3.94 2.42 3.78
C LYS A 55 -4.67 2.58 2.44
N THR A 56 -5.70 3.41 2.42
CA THR A 56 -6.31 3.89 1.17
C THR A 56 -5.52 5.08 0.66
N VAL A 57 -5.12 5.01 -0.60
CA VAL A 57 -4.31 6.03 -1.28
C VAL A 57 -5.09 6.56 -2.47
N ARG A 58 -5.30 7.87 -2.54
CA ARG A 58 -5.99 8.56 -3.63
C ARG A 58 -5.01 8.79 -4.77
N VAL A 59 -5.35 8.29 -5.95
CA VAL A 59 -4.49 8.33 -7.13
C VAL A 59 -5.13 9.15 -8.23
N GLY A 60 -4.46 10.18 -8.71
CA GLY A 60 -4.90 10.94 -9.87
C GLY A 60 -4.89 10.06 -11.12
N TYR A 61 -6.00 10.06 -11.86
CA TYR A 61 -6.17 9.23 -13.03
C TYR A 61 -6.67 10.06 -14.22
N PHE A 62 -5.80 10.27 -15.19
CA PHE A 62 -6.08 11.02 -16.42
C PHE A 62 -5.81 10.14 -17.65
N PRO A 63 -6.54 10.30 -18.75
CA PRO A 63 -6.33 9.51 -19.95
C PRO A 63 -4.95 9.78 -20.57
N TYR A 64 -4.11 8.75 -20.63
CA TYR A 64 -2.79 8.80 -21.27
C TYR A 64 -2.51 7.49 -21.99
N ALA A 65 -2.42 7.54 -23.33
CA ALA A 65 -2.32 6.35 -24.16
C ALA A 65 -1.12 5.47 -23.78
N ASN A 66 -1.34 4.17 -23.68
CA ASN A 66 -0.40 3.11 -23.27
C ASN A 66 0.15 3.23 -21.85
N PHE A 67 -0.10 4.35 -21.15
CA PHE A 67 0.35 4.54 -19.80
C PHE A 67 -0.78 4.36 -18.79
N GLN A 68 -1.91 5.05 -19.00
CA GLN A 68 -3.04 5.08 -18.07
C GLN A 68 -4.34 5.18 -18.87
N GLU A 69 -4.99 4.05 -19.11
CA GLU A 69 -6.18 3.93 -19.94
C GLU A 69 -7.36 3.38 -19.14
N GLY A 70 -8.58 3.62 -19.62
CA GLY A 70 -9.83 3.26 -18.98
C GLY A 70 -10.36 4.34 -18.04
N GLY A 71 -11.56 4.82 -18.33
CA GLY A 71 -12.26 5.84 -17.54
C GLY A 71 -12.95 5.28 -16.27
N TYR A 72 -13.85 6.08 -15.72
CA TYR A 72 -14.67 5.67 -14.57
C TYR A 72 -15.56 4.48 -14.95
N GLY A 73 -15.46 3.40 -14.17
CA GLY A 73 -16.22 2.16 -14.42
C GLY A 73 -15.71 1.30 -15.58
N GLU A 74 -14.69 1.74 -16.31
CA GLU A 74 -14.07 0.98 -17.39
C GLU A 74 -12.89 0.13 -16.87
N HIS A 75 -12.49 -0.84 -17.70
CA HIS A 75 -11.30 -1.65 -17.43
C HIS A 75 -10.05 -0.76 -17.54
N LYS A 76 -9.26 -0.73 -16.48
CA LYS A 76 -8.00 0.01 -16.43
C LYS A 76 -6.85 -0.82 -16.93
N GLN A 77 -5.97 -0.19 -17.69
CA GLN A 77 -4.78 -0.80 -18.25
C GLN A 77 -3.68 0.23 -18.50
N GLY A 78 -2.50 -0.24 -18.92
CA GLY A 78 -1.35 0.59 -19.25
C GLY A 78 -0.22 0.48 -18.22
N ALA A 79 0.97 0.91 -18.63
CA ALA A 79 2.20 0.70 -17.86
C ALA A 79 2.16 1.35 -16.48
N GLY A 80 1.61 2.56 -16.35
CA GLY A 80 1.46 3.26 -15.07
C GLY A 80 0.45 2.58 -14.15
N TYR A 81 -0.68 2.12 -14.72
CA TYR A 81 -1.65 1.34 -13.94
C TYR A 81 -1.03 0.04 -13.41
N GLU A 82 -0.33 -0.72 -14.24
CA GLU A 82 0.33 -1.97 -13.83
C GLU A 82 1.43 -1.72 -12.80
N TYR A 83 2.15 -0.61 -12.91
CA TYR A 83 3.16 -0.21 -11.92
C TYR A 83 2.53 0.04 -10.55
N LEU A 84 1.44 0.78 -10.50
CA LEU A 84 0.67 1.00 -9.27
C LEU A 84 0.15 -0.32 -8.68
N GLN A 85 -0.33 -1.26 -9.50
CA GLN A 85 -0.77 -2.57 -9.01
C GLN A 85 0.38 -3.36 -8.35
N LYS A 86 1.61 -3.25 -8.87
CA LYS A 86 2.78 -3.86 -8.23
C LYS A 86 3.11 -3.22 -6.90
N ILE A 87 3.01 -1.89 -6.79
CA ILE A 87 3.19 -1.19 -5.52
C ILE A 87 2.11 -1.64 -4.52
N SER A 88 0.84 -1.67 -4.92
CA SER A 88 -0.27 -2.18 -4.10
C SER A 88 0.00 -3.60 -3.58
N TYR A 89 0.48 -4.48 -4.44
CA TYR A 89 0.82 -5.85 -4.06
C TYR A 89 1.92 -5.92 -2.98
N ILE A 90 2.90 -5.02 -3.03
CA ILE A 90 4.03 -5.00 -2.08
C ILE A 90 3.63 -4.31 -0.76
N THR A 91 2.86 -3.23 -0.84
CA THR A 91 2.53 -2.38 0.31
C THR A 91 1.22 -2.74 0.99
N GLY A 92 0.33 -3.49 0.32
CA GLY A 92 -1.04 -3.71 0.75
C GLY A 92 -1.95 -2.49 0.57
N TRP A 93 -1.49 -1.42 -0.03
CA TRP A 93 -2.27 -0.21 -0.25
C TRP A 93 -3.47 -0.46 -1.16
N LYS A 94 -4.60 0.17 -0.84
CA LYS A 94 -5.82 0.19 -1.67
C LYS A 94 -5.91 1.52 -2.38
N TYR A 95 -6.16 1.49 -3.70
CA TYR A 95 -6.25 2.72 -4.47
C TYR A 95 -7.68 3.17 -4.68
N GLU A 96 -7.91 4.45 -4.46
CA GLU A 96 -9.07 5.20 -4.91
C GLU A 96 -8.64 6.10 -6.07
N TYR A 97 -9.22 5.86 -7.26
CA TYR A 97 -8.86 6.63 -8.44
C TYR A 97 -9.74 7.88 -8.57
N VAL A 98 -9.08 9.04 -8.61
CA VAL A 98 -9.71 10.35 -8.78
C VAL A 98 -9.45 10.81 -10.20
N TYR A 99 -10.51 11.01 -10.98
CA TYR A 99 -10.42 11.28 -12.40
C TYR A 99 -10.41 12.78 -12.70
N GLY A 100 -9.58 13.19 -13.66
CA GLY A 100 -9.46 14.55 -14.13
C GLY A 100 -8.61 14.63 -15.40
N SER A 101 -8.39 15.84 -15.91
CA SER A 101 -7.31 16.12 -16.84
C SER A 101 -5.97 16.10 -16.11
N PHE A 102 -4.87 16.04 -16.86
CA PHE A 102 -3.53 16.09 -16.25
C PHE A 102 -3.34 17.33 -15.36
N LYS A 103 -3.79 18.50 -15.85
CA LYS A 103 -3.68 19.73 -15.09
C LYS A 103 -4.51 19.70 -13.80
N GLU A 104 -5.77 19.22 -13.88
CA GLU A 104 -6.61 19.08 -12.69
C GLU A 104 -5.99 18.12 -11.67
N CYS A 105 -5.41 16.99 -12.12
CA CYS A 105 -4.72 16.09 -11.23
C CYS A 105 -3.47 16.72 -10.59
N LEU A 106 -2.72 17.56 -11.31
CA LEU A 106 -1.61 18.33 -10.71
C LEU A 106 -2.08 19.31 -9.64
N ASP A 107 -3.15 20.04 -9.92
CA ASP A 107 -3.74 20.98 -8.96
C ASP A 107 -4.23 20.23 -7.70
N MET A 108 -4.98 19.12 -7.88
CA MET A 108 -5.43 18.26 -6.78
C MET A 108 -4.27 17.66 -5.96
N LEU A 109 -3.14 17.33 -6.59
CA LEU A 109 -1.96 16.85 -5.87
C LEU A 109 -1.35 17.95 -5.02
N ALA A 110 -1.19 19.15 -5.57
CA ALA A 110 -0.66 20.32 -4.85
C ALA A 110 -1.55 20.73 -3.67
N ASP A 111 -2.87 20.61 -3.82
CA ASP A 111 -3.86 20.93 -2.78
C ASP A 111 -4.06 19.78 -1.77
N GLY A 112 -3.43 18.62 -1.98
CA GLY A 112 -3.55 17.46 -1.10
C GLY A 112 -4.87 16.71 -1.22
N GLU A 113 -5.63 16.94 -2.30
CA GLU A 113 -6.86 16.21 -2.60
C GLU A 113 -6.59 14.79 -3.11
N ILE A 114 -5.43 14.55 -3.72
CA ILE A 114 -4.89 13.23 -4.07
C ILE A 114 -3.51 13.03 -3.45
N ASP A 115 -3.09 11.79 -3.32
CA ASP A 115 -1.85 11.42 -2.63
C ASP A 115 -0.74 11.05 -3.62
N ILE A 116 -1.09 10.56 -4.82
CA ILE A 116 -0.14 10.10 -5.85
C ILE A 116 -0.63 10.52 -7.23
N LEU A 117 0.31 10.95 -8.07
CA LEU A 117 0.11 11.17 -9.48
C LEU A 117 1.31 10.61 -10.26
N GLY A 118 1.06 9.71 -11.20
CA GLY A 118 2.09 9.17 -12.10
C GLY A 118 2.30 10.03 -13.33
N SER A 119 3.39 9.76 -14.06
CA SER A 119 3.75 10.46 -15.32
C SER A 119 3.95 11.97 -15.18
N VAL A 120 4.49 12.41 -14.05
CA VAL A 120 4.83 13.81 -13.82
C VAL A 120 6.32 14.01 -14.01
N SER A 121 6.71 14.73 -15.06
CA SER A 121 8.09 15.11 -15.27
C SER A 121 8.53 16.13 -14.22
N TYR A 122 9.73 15.94 -13.68
CA TYR A 122 10.31 16.88 -12.72
C TYR A 122 10.59 18.23 -13.38
N THR A 123 10.12 19.30 -12.77
CA THR A 123 10.59 20.66 -13.00
C THR A 123 10.79 21.39 -11.68
N PRO A 124 11.69 22.39 -11.63
CA PRO A 124 11.89 23.17 -10.40
C PRO A 124 10.59 23.82 -9.90
N GLU A 125 9.76 24.32 -10.81
CA GLU A 125 8.49 24.98 -10.47
C GLU A 125 7.52 23.99 -9.81
N ARG A 126 7.41 22.78 -10.33
CA ARG A 126 6.56 21.74 -9.73
C ARG A 126 7.06 21.30 -8.36
N ALA A 127 8.40 21.22 -8.20
CA ALA A 127 9.01 20.85 -6.93
C ALA A 127 8.83 21.90 -5.80
N GLU A 128 8.31 23.09 -6.10
CA GLU A 128 7.92 24.06 -5.07
C GLU A 128 6.61 23.67 -4.35
N SER A 129 5.75 22.87 -5.00
CA SER A 129 4.42 22.53 -4.48
C SER A 129 4.15 21.04 -4.34
N ILE A 130 4.93 20.17 -4.97
CA ILE A 130 4.77 18.72 -4.89
C ILE A 130 6.10 18.01 -4.65
N ASP A 131 6.06 16.90 -3.93
CA ASP A 131 7.23 16.05 -3.70
C ASP A 131 7.37 15.01 -4.82
N PHE A 132 8.60 14.72 -5.20
CA PHE A 132 8.94 13.71 -6.18
C PHE A 132 9.58 12.48 -5.51
N SER A 133 9.26 11.29 -6.03
CA SER A 133 9.92 10.05 -5.61
C SER A 133 11.43 10.09 -5.92
N ALA A 134 12.22 9.41 -5.08
CA ALA A 134 13.68 9.34 -5.27
C ALA A 134 14.12 8.67 -6.59
N TYR A 135 13.24 7.84 -7.15
CA TYR A 135 13.49 7.14 -8.41
C TYR A 135 12.34 7.38 -9.37
N ALA A 136 12.68 7.60 -10.65
CA ALA A 136 11.69 7.76 -11.70
C ALA A 136 10.96 6.43 -11.96
N GLU A 137 9.65 6.48 -12.22
CA GLU A 137 8.87 5.31 -12.62
C GLU A 137 9.21 4.83 -14.05
N GLY A 138 9.76 5.72 -14.88
CA GLY A 138 10.14 5.44 -16.26
C GLY A 138 10.89 6.57 -16.91
N THR A 139 11.15 6.42 -18.21
CA THR A 139 11.78 7.43 -19.05
C THR A 139 10.91 7.70 -20.26
N GLU A 140 10.62 8.94 -20.52
CA GLU A 140 9.87 9.37 -21.69
C GLU A 140 10.80 9.89 -22.78
N ARG A 141 10.35 9.76 -24.03
CA ARG A 141 10.99 10.38 -25.20
C ARG A 141 9.97 11.23 -25.91
N TYR A 142 10.34 12.47 -26.15
CA TYR A 142 9.48 13.42 -26.86
C TYR A 142 9.89 13.48 -28.34
N TRP A 143 8.86 13.45 -29.17
CA TRP A 143 9.02 13.59 -30.62
C TRP A 143 8.20 14.76 -31.13
N ILE A 144 8.76 15.55 -31.99
CA ILE A 144 8.04 16.61 -32.67
C ILE A 144 7.56 16.07 -34.01
N TYR A 145 6.27 16.09 -34.21
CA TYR A 145 5.63 15.66 -35.44
C TYR A 145 5.31 16.87 -36.32
N THR A 146 5.54 16.75 -37.61
CA THR A 146 5.16 17.73 -38.59
C THR A 146 4.28 17.09 -39.66
N ARG A 147 3.68 17.91 -40.51
CA ARG A 147 2.99 17.38 -41.68
C ARG A 147 4.02 16.78 -42.64
N GLU A 148 3.61 15.80 -43.41
CA GLU A 148 4.47 15.08 -44.37
C GLU A 148 5.07 16.01 -45.45
N ASP A 149 4.36 17.06 -45.82
CA ASP A 149 4.82 18.07 -46.81
C ASP A 149 5.83 19.09 -46.24
N HIS A 150 6.11 19.06 -44.92
CA HIS A 150 7.14 19.89 -44.29
C HIS A 150 8.52 19.21 -44.34
N THR A 151 9.14 19.32 -45.50
CA THR A 151 10.44 18.68 -45.78
C THR A 151 11.68 19.45 -45.30
N ASN A 152 11.48 20.67 -44.76
CA ASN A 152 12.57 21.55 -44.33
C ASN A 152 13.08 21.26 -42.92
N LEU A 153 12.41 20.40 -42.16
CA LEU A 153 12.81 20.07 -40.81
C LEU A 153 13.62 18.77 -40.79
N THR A 154 14.88 18.89 -40.39
CA THR A 154 15.77 17.73 -40.23
C THR A 154 15.73 17.28 -38.76
N ASN A 155 15.55 16.00 -38.53
CA ASN A 155 15.51 15.44 -37.19
C ASN A 155 16.82 15.75 -36.43
N GLY A 156 16.69 16.30 -35.23
CA GLY A 156 17.78 16.55 -34.28
C GLY A 156 18.36 17.98 -34.28
N ASP A 157 17.89 18.90 -35.11
CA ASP A 157 18.30 20.31 -35.05
C ASP A 157 17.16 21.22 -34.55
N PRO A 158 17.11 21.57 -33.24
CA PRO A 158 16.06 22.40 -32.68
C PRO A 158 16.06 23.85 -33.22
N LYS A 159 17.13 24.33 -33.80
CA LYS A 159 17.19 25.68 -34.39
C LYS A 159 16.24 25.85 -35.56
N GLN A 160 15.93 24.77 -36.27
CA GLN A 160 14.98 24.77 -37.38
C GLN A 160 13.53 25.04 -36.92
N LEU A 161 13.26 24.95 -35.62
CA LEU A 161 11.95 25.25 -35.03
C LEU A 161 11.75 26.75 -34.77
N ASN A 162 12.79 27.58 -34.97
CA ASN A 162 12.66 29.02 -34.75
C ASN A 162 11.59 29.61 -35.67
N GLY A 163 10.62 30.29 -35.05
CA GLY A 163 9.49 30.89 -35.75
C GLY A 163 8.36 29.92 -36.10
N CYS A 164 8.49 28.62 -35.77
CA CYS A 164 7.40 27.67 -35.90
C CYS A 164 6.40 27.80 -34.76
N ARG A 165 5.11 27.54 -35.05
CA ARG A 165 4.08 27.37 -34.02
C ARG A 165 4.09 25.90 -33.62
N ILE A 166 4.29 25.66 -32.32
CA ILE A 166 4.33 24.30 -31.75
C ILE A 166 3.08 24.11 -30.88
N GLY A 167 2.36 23.03 -31.14
CA GLY A 167 1.27 22.59 -30.25
C GLY A 167 1.83 21.67 -29.16
N ALA A 168 1.36 21.87 -27.93
CA ALA A 168 1.64 21.00 -26.79
C ALA A 168 0.36 20.75 -26.02
N ALA A 169 0.33 19.69 -25.21
CA ALA A 169 -0.78 19.45 -24.28
C ALA A 169 -0.76 20.52 -23.17
N ASN A 170 -1.94 20.94 -22.73
CA ASN A 170 -2.05 21.92 -21.65
C ASN A 170 -1.52 21.31 -20.33
N GLY A 171 -0.61 22.03 -19.70
CA GLY A 171 0.01 21.60 -18.42
C GLY A 171 1.19 20.62 -18.59
N SER A 172 1.57 20.25 -19.82
CA SER A 172 2.73 19.37 -20.08
C SER A 172 4.06 20.12 -19.93
#